data_7502959f3b3d4f3f76f0f33653d92ba1
#
_entry.id   7502959f3b3d4f3f76f0f33653d92ba1
#
_cell.length_a   1.000
_cell.length_b   1.000
_cell.length_c   1.000
_cell.angle_alpha   90.00
_cell.angle_beta   90.00
_cell.angle_gamma   90.00
#
_symmetry.space_group_name_H-M   'P 1'
#
loop_
_entity.id
_entity.type
_entity.pdbx_description
1 polymer ?
#
loop_
_entity_poly.entity_id
_entity_poly.type
_entity_poly.pdbx_seq_one_letter_code
_entity_poly.pdbx_strand_id
1 'polypeptide(L)'
;WPSVHLLPADWFYLALTAHGFDVLLVWIIFFEMAVLYFASAVILGSRLAAPKVAWGGFWLMLLGAGMTNVAVLQGDSTVMFTSYVPMRASPFFYLGIILFAVGALLGVCCFFGTLVVAKAEKTYEGSIPLVTFGALTAAIIAVFTIACGAIILIPTLLWSIGLISYIDPIMYKIIWW
;
A
#
# COMPACT_ATOMS: atom_id res chain seq x y z
N TRP A 1 22.43 10.27 -12.25
CA TRP A 1 23.02 11.52 -12.74
C TRP A 1 22.98 11.51 -14.27
N PRO A 2 22.21 12.40 -14.93
CA PRO A 2 21.94 12.30 -16.38
C PRO A 2 23.20 12.31 -17.28
N SER A 3 24.28 12.94 -16.81
CA SER A 3 25.53 13.06 -17.59
C SER A 3 26.46 11.85 -17.51
N VAL A 4 26.21 10.88 -16.64
CA VAL A 4 27.17 9.80 -16.38
C VAL A 4 26.76 8.49 -17.06
N HIS A 5 25.49 8.31 -17.43
CA HIS A 5 24.96 7.10 -18.11
C HIS A 5 25.45 5.77 -17.51
N LEU A 6 25.46 5.66 -16.17
CA LEU A 6 25.98 4.49 -15.46
C LEU A 6 25.21 3.19 -15.74
N LEU A 7 23.92 3.31 -16.07
CA LEU A 7 23.05 2.16 -16.31
C LEU A 7 22.42 2.25 -17.71
N PRO A 8 22.26 1.13 -18.40
CA PRO A 8 21.38 1.05 -19.58
C PRO A 8 19.96 1.50 -19.20
N ALA A 9 19.20 2.01 -20.17
CA ALA A 9 17.87 2.56 -19.93
C ALA A 9 16.93 1.59 -19.20
N ASP A 10 16.90 0.32 -19.60
CA ASP A 10 16.07 -0.71 -19.00
C ASP A 10 16.41 -0.92 -17.52
N TRP A 11 17.68 -1.02 -17.19
CA TRP A 11 18.15 -1.13 -15.81
C TRP A 11 17.83 0.11 -14.98
N PHE A 12 17.91 1.29 -15.61
CA PHE A 12 17.53 2.53 -14.95
C PHE A 12 16.05 2.51 -14.55
N TYR A 13 15.14 2.10 -15.47
CA TYR A 13 13.73 2.04 -15.20
C TYR A 13 13.36 0.93 -14.20
N LEU A 14 14.06 -0.19 -14.20
CA LEU A 14 13.91 -1.21 -13.15
C LEU A 14 14.30 -0.67 -11.77
N ALA A 15 15.46 -0.02 -11.68
CA ALA A 15 15.92 0.58 -10.42
C ALA A 15 14.96 1.68 -9.94
N LEU A 16 14.44 2.51 -10.87
CA LEU A 16 13.46 3.54 -10.56
C LEU A 16 12.14 2.94 -10.06
N THR A 17 11.68 1.85 -10.66
CA THR A 17 10.47 1.13 -10.26
C THR A 17 10.64 0.52 -8.87
N ALA A 18 11.75 -0.19 -8.62
CA ALA A 18 12.06 -0.76 -7.31
C ALA A 18 12.16 0.33 -6.23
N HIS A 19 12.94 1.39 -6.50
CA HIS A 19 13.12 2.49 -5.56
C HIS A 19 11.79 3.17 -5.23
N GLY A 20 10.98 3.51 -6.24
CA GLY A 20 9.69 4.15 -6.03
C GLY A 20 8.72 3.27 -5.25
N PHE A 21 8.65 1.99 -5.57
CA PHE A 21 7.81 1.04 -4.87
C PHE A 21 8.27 0.83 -3.41
N ASP A 22 9.56 0.55 -3.20
CA ASP A 22 10.06 0.22 -1.87
C ASP A 22 10.05 1.41 -0.92
N VAL A 23 10.39 2.62 -1.40
CA VAL A 23 10.42 3.81 -0.54
C VAL A 23 9.02 4.37 -0.32
N LEU A 24 8.22 4.52 -1.38
CA LEU A 24 6.91 5.20 -1.27
C LEU A 24 5.78 4.27 -0.82
N LEU A 25 5.86 2.98 -1.09
CA LEU A 25 4.82 2.05 -0.67
C LEU A 25 5.31 1.18 0.49
N VAL A 26 6.35 0.39 0.29
CA VAL A 26 6.74 -0.61 1.29
C VAL A 26 7.18 0.08 2.58
N TRP A 27 8.20 0.92 2.52
CA TRP A 27 8.78 1.53 3.73
C TRP A 27 7.79 2.46 4.46
N ILE A 28 7.15 3.37 3.72
CA ILE A 28 6.25 4.36 4.33
C ILE A 28 5.03 3.67 4.94
N ILE A 29 4.40 2.71 4.23
CA ILE A 29 3.16 2.07 4.72
C ILE A 29 3.45 1.14 5.89
N PHE A 30 4.57 0.38 5.91
CA PHE A 30 4.95 -0.38 7.09
C PHE A 30 5.19 0.52 8.31
N PHE A 31 5.84 1.66 8.09
CA PHE A 31 6.03 2.66 9.15
C PHE A 31 4.69 3.25 9.62
N GLU A 32 3.79 3.58 8.69
CA GLU A 32 2.44 4.05 9.01
C GLU A 32 1.68 3.02 9.85
N MET A 33 1.71 1.74 9.50
CA MET A 33 1.06 0.68 10.29
C MET A 33 1.62 0.62 11.72
N ALA A 34 2.94 0.75 11.88
CA ALA A 34 3.55 0.81 13.21
C ALA A 34 3.05 2.04 14.00
N VAL A 35 2.96 3.21 13.38
CA VAL A 35 2.43 4.43 14.00
C VAL A 35 0.95 4.29 14.36
N LEU A 36 0.14 3.69 13.49
CA LEU A 36 -1.29 3.44 13.77
C LEU A 36 -1.47 2.55 15.01
N TYR A 37 -0.72 1.46 15.10
CA TYR A 37 -0.79 0.57 16.27
C TYR A 37 -0.24 1.22 17.53
N PHE A 38 0.85 1.98 17.42
CA PHE A 38 1.38 2.76 18.53
C PHE A 38 0.36 3.79 19.03
N ALA A 39 -0.25 4.56 18.12
CA ALA A 39 -1.21 5.60 18.45
C ALA A 39 -2.51 5.08 19.05
N SER A 40 -2.95 3.88 18.68
CA SER A 40 -4.20 3.29 19.20
C SER A 40 -3.99 2.38 20.40
N ALA A 41 -2.99 1.50 20.38
CA ALA A 41 -2.80 0.56 21.46
C ALA A 41 -1.93 1.13 22.60
N VAL A 42 -0.76 1.69 22.26
CA VAL A 42 0.20 2.14 23.27
C VAL A 42 -0.24 3.47 23.88
N ILE A 43 -0.53 4.49 23.07
CA ILE A 43 -0.89 5.82 23.60
C ILE A 43 -2.22 5.80 24.34
N LEU A 44 -3.22 5.04 23.86
CA LEU A 44 -4.52 4.94 24.52
C LEU A 44 -4.56 3.85 25.61
N GLY A 45 -3.46 3.11 25.85
CA GLY A 45 -3.42 2.03 26.83
C GLY A 45 -4.42 0.91 26.54
N SER A 46 -4.74 0.68 25.28
CA SER A 46 -5.77 -0.28 24.85
C SER A 46 -5.16 -1.54 24.25
N ARG A 47 -5.90 -2.64 24.29
CA ARG A 47 -5.53 -3.85 23.54
C ARG A 47 -5.90 -3.69 22.06
N LEU A 48 -5.15 -4.32 21.17
CA LEU A 48 -5.55 -4.41 19.76
C LEU A 48 -6.87 -5.16 19.62
N ALA A 49 -7.79 -4.61 18.82
CA ALA A 49 -9.12 -5.20 18.61
C ALA A 49 -9.04 -6.62 18.00
N ALA A 50 -8.14 -6.82 17.05
CA ALA A 50 -8.02 -8.08 16.33
C ALA A 50 -6.54 -8.43 16.01
N PRO A 51 -5.75 -8.90 16.99
CA PRO A 51 -4.33 -9.19 16.78
C PRO A 51 -4.05 -10.20 15.65
N LYS A 52 -4.91 -11.20 15.48
CA LYS A 52 -4.77 -12.19 14.39
C LYS A 52 -4.97 -11.56 13.01
N VAL A 53 -5.87 -10.58 12.90
CA VAL A 53 -6.08 -9.83 11.64
C VAL A 53 -4.87 -8.93 11.35
N ALA A 54 -4.33 -8.27 12.38
CA ALA A 54 -3.12 -7.47 12.26
C ALA A 54 -1.93 -8.31 11.77
N TRP A 55 -1.73 -9.51 12.32
CA TRP A 55 -0.72 -10.46 11.85
C TRP A 55 -0.96 -10.93 10.40
N GLY A 56 -2.20 -11.28 10.08
CA GLY A 56 -2.58 -11.65 8.70
C GLY A 56 -2.29 -10.50 7.72
N GLY A 57 -2.65 -9.27 8.08
CA GLY A 57 -2.35 -8.08 7.29
C GLY A 57 -0.85 -7.89 7.07
N PHE A 58 -0.05 -8.01 8.11
CA PHE A 58 1.42 -7.92 8.02
C PHE A 58 2.00 -8.94 7.03
N TRP A 59 1.58 -10.22 7.12
CA TRP A 59 2.07 -11.26 6.22
C TRP A 59 1.62 -11.06 4.78
N LEU A 60 0.40 -10.56 4.55
CA LEU A 60 -0.07 -10.19 3.20
C LEU A 60 0.76 -9.03 2.63
N MET A 61 1.06 -8.01 3.43
CA MET A 61 1.94 -6.92 3.01
C MET A 61 3.34 -7.44 2.67
N LEU A 62 3.92 -8.28 3.52
CA LEU A 62 5.25 -8.83 3.29
C LEU A 62 5.30 -9.71 2.04
N LEU A 63 4.31 -10.57 1.85
CA LEU A 63 4.17 -11.39 0.65
C LEU A 63 4.01 -10.53 -0.60
N GLY A 64 3.13 -9.54 -0.55
CA GLY A 64 2.88 -8.62 -1.66
C GLY A 64 4.13 -7.82 -2.05
N ALA A 65 4.85 -7.27 -1.07
CA ALA A 65 6.12 -6.59 -1.30
C ALA A 65 7.16 -7.51 -1.93
N GLY A 66 7.30 -8.73 -1.43
CA GLY A 66 8.22 -9.73 -1.97
C GLY A 66 7.89 -10.10 -3.41
N MET A 67 6.61 -10.35 -3.73
CA MET A 67 6.17 -10.66 -5.10
C MET A 67 6.46 -9.52 -6.07
N THR A 68 6.17 -8.28 -5.70
CA THR A 68 6.43 -7.11 -6.55
C THR A 68 7.92 -6.94 -6.80
N ASN A 69 8.75 -7.05 -5.75
CA ASN A 69 10.20 -6.96 -5.89
C ASN A 69 10.80 -8.07 -6.77
N VAL A 70 10.32 -9.31 -6.62
CA VAL A 70 10.74 -10.42 -7.49
C VAL A 70 10.40 -10.11 -8.96
N ALA A 71 9.19 -9.60 -9.26
CA ALA A 71 8.81 -9.24 -10.63
C ALA A 71 9.72 -8.13 -11.21
N VAL A 72 10.08 -7.14 -10.40
CA VAL A 72 11.01 -6.08 -10.83
C VAL A 72 12.42 -6.65 -11.08
N LEU A 73 12.94 -7.47 -10.16
CA LEU A 73 14.27 -8.06 -10.28
C LEU A 73 14.39 -9.03 -11.47
N GLN A 74 13.30 -9.66 -11.89
CA GLN A 74 13.25 -10.50 -13.10
C GLN A 74 13.27 -9.69 -14.41
N GLY A 75 13.16 -8.36 -14.33
CA GLY A 75 13.16 -7.49 -15.50
C GLY A 75 11.79 -7.30 -16.16
N ASP A 76 10.74 -7.86 -15.60
CA ASP A 76 9.39 -7.88 -16.19
C ASP A 76 8.54 -6.65 -15.85
N SER A 77 9.11 -5.64 -15.15
CA SER A 77 8.33 -4.53 -14.61
C SER A 77 9.13 -3.23 -14.59
N THR A 78 9.17 -2.54 -15.74
CA THR A 78 9.83 -1.23 -15.93
C THR A 78 8.84 -0.06 -15.89
N VAL A 79 7.70 -0.23 -15.20
CA VAL A 79 6.52 0.64 -15.32
C VAL A 79 6.43 1.73 -14.26
N MET A 80 7.46 1.88 -13.44
CA MET A 80 7.43 2.69 -12.22
C MET A 80 6.31 2.22 -11.26
N PHE A 81 6.26 2.72 -10.04
CA PHE A 81 5.23 2.29 -9.08
C PHE A 81 3.80 2.70 -9.49
N THR A 82 3.64 3.74 -10.28
CA THR A 82 2.34 4.23 -10.78
C THR A 82 1.74 3.38 -11.88
N SER A 83 2.56 2.60 -12.61
CA SER A 83 2.11 1.62 -13.61
C SER A 83 1.10 2.15 -14.63
N TYR A 84 1.34 3.36 -15.16
CA TYR A 84 0.41 3.97 -16.12
C TYR A 84 0.21 3.12 -17.37
N VAL A 85 -1.05 2.80 -17.67
CA VAL A 85 -1.45 2.23 -18.95
C VAL A 85 -1.07 3.21 -20.09
N PRO A 86 -0.49 2.76 -21.23
CA PRO A 86 -0.43 1.39 -21.72
C PRO A 86 0.81 0.58 -21.36
N MET A 87 1.68 1.05 -20.45
CA MET A 87 2.83 0.28 -20.00
C MET A 87 2.35 -0.99 -19.28
N ARG A 88 3.02 -2.11 -19.54
CA ARG A 88 2.66 -3.40 -18.96
C ARG A 88 3.75 -3.87 -18.04
N ALA A 89 3.33 -4.39 -16.89
CA ALA A 89 4.16 -5.18 -15.98
C ALA A 89 3.70 -6.63 -15.95
N SER A 90 4.49 -7.49 -15.34
CA SER A 90 4.10 -8.85 -15.02
C SER A 90 2.80 -8.88 -14.18
N PRO A 91 1.90 -9.85 -14.39
CA PRO A 91 0.75 -10.05 -13.49
C PRO A 91 1.14 -10.21 -12.03
N PHE A 92 2.31 -10.78 -11.74
CA PHE A 92 2.86 -10.89 -10.38
C PHE A 92 3.11 -9.55 -9.73
N PHE A 93 3.52 -8.55 -10.50
CA PHE A 93 3.70 -7.18 -10.02
C PHE A 93 2.38 -6.60 -9.51
N TYR A 94 1.33 -6.65 -10.32
CA TYR A 94 0.02 -6.12 -9.94
C TYR A 94 -0.62 -6.88 -8.78
N LEU A 95 -0.53 -8.22 -8.81
CA LEU A 95 -1.03 -9.06 -7.73
C LEU A 95 -0.29 -8.77 -6.42
N GLY A 96 1.03 -8.57 -6.48
CA GLY A 96 1.84 -8.20 -5.33
C GLY A 96 1.39 -6.89 -4.69
N ILE A 97 1.17 -5.83 -5.49
CA ILE A 97 0.68 -4.54 -4.99
C ILE A 97 -0.74 -4.69 -4.40
N ILE A 98 -1.63 -5.47 -5.04
CA ILE A 98 -2.97 -5.70 -4.52
C ILE A 98 -2.94 -6.40 -3.17
N LEU A 99 -2.13 -7.46 -3.01
CA LEU A 99 -1.98 -8.15 -1.73
C LEU A 99 -1.41 -7.23 -0.65
N PHE A 100 -0.44 -6.41 -1.01
CA PHE A 100 0.11 -5.39 -0.12
C PHE A 100 -0.96 -4.42 0.35
N ALA A 101 -1.76 -3.88 -0.58
CA ALA A 101 -2.85 -2.95 -0.28
C ALA A 101 -3.95 -3.59 0.59
N VAL A 102 -4.32 -4.85 0.33
CA VAL A 102 -5.28 -5.60 1.17
C VAL A 102 -4.73 -5.78 2.58
N GLY A 103 -3.46 -6.13 2.72
CA GLY A 103 -2.80 -6.24 4.02
C GLY A 103 -2.81 -4.92 4.80
N ALA A 104 -2.50 -3.81 4.14
CA ALA A 104 -2.56 -2.46 4.71
C ALA A 104 -4.00 -2.10 5.15
N LEU A 105 -5.01 -2.41 4.33
CA LEU A 105 -6.42 -2.17 4.67
C LEU A 105 -6.84 -2.94 5.93
N LEU A 106 -6.42 -4.19 6.07
CA LEU A 106 -6.67 -4.97 7.29
C LEU A 106 -6.02 -4.31 8.52
N GLY A 107 -4.81 -3.76 8.37
CA GLY A 107 -4.14 -2.99 9.42
C GLY A 107 -4.93 -1.74 9.81
N VAL A 108 -5.40 -0.97 8.85
CA VAL A 108 -6.24 0.22 9.07
C VAL A 108 -7.57 -0.15 9.75
N CYS A 109 -8.22 -1.23 9.31
CA CYS A 109 -9.44 -1.74 9.97
C CYS A 109 -9.18 -2.15 11.44
N CYS A 110 -8.03 -2.79 11.71
CA CYS A 110 -7.62 -3.13 13.06
C CYS A 110 -7.39 -1.89 13.93
N PHE A 111 -6.79 -0.83 13.35
CA PHE A 111 -6.64 0.46 14.02
C PHE A 111 -7.99 1.07 14.41
N PHE A 112 -8.94 1.19 13.48
CA PHE A 112 -10.29 1.70 13.79
C PHE A 112 -10.99 0.86 14.86
N GLY A 113 -10.92 -0.47 14.75
CA GLY A 113 -11.46 -1.36 15.77
C GLY A 113 -10.84 -1.13 17.14
N THR A 114 -9.54 -0.86 17.20
CA THR A 114 -8.82 -0.58 18.44
C THR A 114 -9.27 0.75 19.07
N LEU A 115 -9.55 1.78 18.27
CA LEU A 115 -10.12 3.03 18.77
C LEU A 115 -11.51 2.80 19.39
N VAL A 116 -12.34 1.96 18.77
CA VAL A 116 -13.65 1.59 19.31
C VAL A 116 -13.50 0.85 20.64
N VAL A 117 -12.59 -0.11 20.74
CA VAL A 117 -12.28 -0.83 21.98
C VAL A 117 -11.81 0.13 23.06
N ALA A 118 -10.84 1.01 22.75
CA ALA A 118 -10.33 2.00 23.70
C ALA A 118 -11.45 2.89 24.27
N LYS A 119 -12.37 3.33 23.43
CA LYS A 119 -13.51 4.14 23.85
C LYS A 119 -14.51 3.34 24.69
N ALA A 120 -14.81 2.11 24.31
CA ALA A 120 -15.75 1.25 25.01
C ALA A 120 -15.24 0.85 26.40
N GLU A 121 -13.95 0.53 26.51
CA GLU A 121 -13.27 0.14 27.76
C GLU A 121 -12.83 1.35 28.60
N LYS A 122 -13.02 2.59 28.09
CA LYS A 122 -12.64 3.84 28.76
C LYS A 122 -11.17 3.85 29.19
N THR A 123 -10.28 3.39 28.29
CA THR A 123 -8.84 3.27 28.60
C THR A 123 -8.13 4.64 28.66
N TYR A 124 -8.77 5.71 28.20
CA TYR A 124 -8.27 7.08 28.28
C TYR A 124 -9.39 8.04 28.70
N GLU A 125 -8.99 9.15 29.32
CA GLU A 125 -9.90 10.22 29.75
C GLU A 125 -9.70 11.47 28.88
N GLY A 126 -10.78 12.24 28.71
CA GLY A 126 -10.76 13.52 27.99
C GLY A 126 -10.76 13.36 26.45
N SER A 127 -10.03 14.26 25.78
CA SER A 127 -9.95 14.28 24.32
C SER A 127 -8.90 13.31 23.80
N ILE A 128 -9.07 12.83 22.56
CA ILE A 128 -8.09 11.98 21.89
C ILE A 128 -6.74 12.73 21.79
N PRO A 129 -5.62 12.09 22.14
CA PRO A 129 -4.27 12.67 21.99
C PRO A 129 -3.99 13.09 20.55
N LEU A 130 -3.21 14.16 20.37
CA LEU A 130 -2.91 14.74 19.06
C LEU A 130 -2.32 13.71 18.07
N VAL A 131 -1.42 12.86 18.54
CA VAL A 131 -0.83 11.79 17.71
C VAL A 131 -1.88 10.81 17.22
N THR A 132 -2.79 10.40 18.09
CA THR A 132 -3.91 9.51 17.73
C THR A 132 -4.89 10.18 16.77
N PHE A 133 -5.14 11.49 16.93
CA PHE A 133 -5.96 12.25 16.00
C PHE A 133 -5.30 12.35 14.62
N GLY A 134 -3.99 12.61 14.56
CA GLY A 134 -3.23 12.58 13.31
C GLY A 134 -3.28 11.20 12.64
N ALA A 135 -3.09 10.13 13.42
CA ALA A 135 -3.20 8.75 12.95
C ALA A 135 -4.61 8.43 12.42
N LEU A 136 -5.67 8.92 13.06
CA LEU A 136 -7.05 8.79 12.60
C LEU A 136 -7.25 9.45 11.23
N THR A 137 -6.73 10.65 11.05
CA THR A 137 -6.80 11.37 9.77
C THR A 137 -6.04 10.61 8.67
N ALA A 138 -4.84 10.14 8.94
CA ALA A 138 -4.04 9.34 8.02
C ALA A 138 -4.78 8.03 7.63
N ALA A 139 -5.37 7.34 8.60
CA ALA A 139 -6.12 6.11 8.37
C ALA A 139 -7.35 6.33 7.48
N ILE A 140 -8.07 7.45 7.63
CA ILE A 140 -9.18 7.82 6.75
C ILE A 140 -8.68 8.04 5.32
N ILE A 141 -7.59 8.78 5.13
CA ILE A 141 -6.99 9.01 3.82
C ILE A 141 -6.55 7.67 3.21
N ALA A 142 -5.93 6.78 3.99
CA ALA A 142 -5.49 5.47 3.53
C ALA A 142 -6.65 4.63 2.96
N VAL A 143 -7.84 4.64 3.60
CA VAL A 143 -9.02 3.93 3.07
C VAL A 143 -9.39 4.44 1.68
N PHE A 144 -9.46 5.76 1.48
CA PHE A 144 -9.78 6.33 0.16
C PHE A 144 -8.69 6.04 -0.87
N THR A 145 -7.42 6.14 -0.49
CA THR A 145 -6.29 5.83 -1.37
C THR A 145 -6.32 4.37 -1.81
N ILE A 146 -6.59 3.43 -0.89
CA ILE A 146 -6.69 2.01 -1.23
C ILE A 146 -7.90 1.73 -2.12
N ALA A 147 -9.03 2.39 -1.88
CA ALA A 147 -10.22 2.27 -2.72
C ALA A 147 -9.95 2.74 -4.17
N CYS A 148 -9.31 3.92 -4.33
CA CYS A 148 -8.89 4.40 -5.65
C CYS A 148 -7.87 3.46 -6.30
N GLY A 149 -6.90 2.97 -5.51
CA GLY A 149 -5.92 1.98 -5.96
C GLY A 149 -6.57 0.68 -6.45
N ALA A 150 -7.60 0.19 -5.77
CA ALA A 150 -8.33 -1.00 -6.19
C ALA A 150 -9.05 -0.80 -7.55
N ILE A 151 -9.67 0.36 -7.76
CA ILE A 151 -10.33 0.71 -9.03
C ILE A 151 -9.34 0.69 -10.20
N ILE A 152 -8.07 0.98 -9.95
CA ILE A 152 -7.02 1.00 -10.96
C ILE A 152 -6.35 -0.38 -11.10
N LEU A 153 -5.88 -0.94 -10.00
CA LEU A 153 -5.01 -2.11 -10.01
C LEU A 153 -5.74 -3.40 -10.37
N ILE A 154 -7.01 -3.55 -9.97
CA ILE A 154 -7.78 -4.75 -10.30
C ILE A 154 -8.03 -4.86 -11.80
N PRO A 155 -8.56 -3.84 -12.51
CA PRO A 155 -8.67 -3.90 -13.97
C PRO A 155 -7.31 -4.06 -14.66
N THR A 156 -6.25 -3.44 -14.14
CA THR A 156 -4.91 -3.56 -14.73
C THR A 156 -4.36 -4.99 -14.60
N LEU A 157 -4.59 -5.64 -13.47
CA LEU A 157 -4.27 -7.07 -13.32
C LEU A 157 -5.07 -7.90 -14.33
N LEU A 158 -6.38 -7.70 -14.46
CA LEU A 158 -7.22 -8.42 -15.39
C LEU A 158 -6.78 -8.20 -16.86
N TRP A 159 -6.36 -6.99 -17.19
CA TRP A 159 -5.78 -6.67 -18.48
C TRP A 159 -4.42 -7.34 -18.70
N SER A 160 -3.57 -7.41 -17.68
CA SER A 160 -2.25 -8.04 -17.79
C SER A 160 -2.32 -9.56 -18.06
N ILE A 161 -3.37 -10.23 -17.55
CA ILE A 161 -3.63 -11.66 -17.79
C ILE A 161 -4.53 -11.92 -19.01
N GLY A 162 -4.93 -10.86 -19.74
CA GLY A 162 -5.69 -10.98 -20.98
C GLY A 162 -7.21 -11.17 -20.81
N LEU A 163 -7.76 -11.05 -19.61
CA LEU A 163 -9.22 -11.11 -19.38
C LEU A 163 -9.95 -9.85 -19.84
N ILE A 164 -9.26 -8.72 -19.84
CA ILE A 164 -9.75 -7.45 -20.40
C ILE A 164 -8.83 -7.08 -21.57
N SER A 165 -9.44 -6.79 -22.73
CA SER A 165 -8.70 -6.48 -23.96
C SER A 165 -8.14 -5.06 -23.99
N TYR A 166 -8.80 -4.13 -23.33
CA TYR A 166 -8.46 -2.71 -23.36
C TYR A 166 -8.77 -2.01 -22.05
N ILE A 167 -7.89 -1.09 -21.64
CA ILE A 167 -8.13 -0.10 -20.57
C ILE A 167 -7.86 1.28 -21.18
N ASP A 168 -8.78 2.21 -20.99
CA ASP A 168 -8.61 3.59 -21.43
C ASP A 168 -7.50 4.28 -20.60
N PRO A 169 -6.38 4.69 -21.23
CA PRO A 169 -5.31 5.38 -20.52
C PRO A 169 -5.74 6.72 -19.91
N ILE A 170 -6.73 7.39 -20.50
CA ILE A 170 -7.23 8.67 -20.00
C ILE A 170 -8.00 8.45 -18.69
N MET A 171 -8.90 7.47 -18.66
CA MET A 171 -9.62 7.11 -17.43
C MET A 171 -8.68 6.67 -16.33
N TYR A 172 -7.67 5.87 -16.65
CA TYR A 172 -6.64 5.45 -15.71
C TYR A 172 -5.91 6.65 -15.09
N LYS A 173 -5.50 7.61 -15.92
CA LYS A 173 -4.80 8.81 -15.50
C LYS A 173 -5.66 9.72 -14.61
N ILE A 174 -6.94 9.90 -14.95
CA ILE A 174 -7.87 10.75 -14.19
C ILE A 174 -8.08 10.21 -12.76
N ILE A 175 -8.10 8.90 -12.56
CA ILE A 175 -8.28 8.31 -11.23
C ILE A 175 -7.04 8.53 -10.34
N TRP A 176 -5.83 8.59 -10.92
CA TRP A 176 -4.59 8.85 -10.19
C TRP A 176 -4.43 10.33 -9.78
N TRP A 177 -5.05 11.26 -10.50
CA TRP A 177 -4.97 12.71 -10.29
C TRP A 177 -6.31 13.31 -9.87
#